data_f00a8de1ed052eab41c4592f6dd32fc6
#
_entry.id   f00a8de1ed052eab41c4592f6dd32fc6
#
_cell.length_a   1.000
_cell.length_b   1.000
_cell.length_c   1.000
_cell.angle_alpha   90.00
_cell.angle_beta   90.00
_cell.angle_gamma   90.00
#
_symmetry.space_group_name_H-M   'P 1'
#
loop_
_entity.id
_entity.type
_entity.pdbx_description
1 polymer ?
#
loop_
_entity_poly.entity_id
_entity_poly.type
_entity_poly.pdbx_seq_one_letter_code
_entity_poly.pdbx_strand_id
1 'polypeptide(L)'
;MISSNPQLSKVDVIKNLGFSTLLRRLRSLSWLSFLSGIVLVFGFLREIVVARQFGVSQELDVFIAVFGVYMFLGLQVGNTLEMTIISKWERIPDIDDRRKLLSSVIVQLGLMMVVAAAIVLALFGDGFSLLFPDLSVSHAGTAMKIMQGLAIGILFSSMAGLLRGVLNTQRIFMPGIIGGAVISLTSILSMFVWSQSQGIYALVIGIITGNAVLLAWYALLLVKNGILRLSWQGMNLLIVRPFWMAVLIVLIGELLFQVYGMGQRSIASHFETGTISAFYYASSIMLVPLALVVMPLLTTVYPQLAAILSTDRVAGVRLLLKYAALLLVFSTVVATLLALFAKDLIALVFVGGAFSVQAAEKTGEIMSVLCASLPFIAITRLAMYALYSIADYVTPVIGNLVSVVVLLALAWLVVPVYGVIGLAASIVAASGAATLFKLSVLVWRLRCG
;
A
#
# COMPACT_ATOMS: atom_id res chain seq x y z
N MET A 1 39.69 37.57 28.18
CA MET A 1 39.43 38.02 26.81
C MET A 1 39.59 36.83 25.87
N ILE A 2 38.54 36.11 25.62
CA ILE A 2 38.45 35.10 24.56
C ILE A 2 37.08 35.25 23.97
N SER A 3 37.00 35.81 22.75
CA SER A 3 35.75 36.03 22.02
C SER A 3 35.30 34.73 21.39
N SER A 4 34.14 34.27 21.84
CA SER A 4 33.36 33.22 21.22
C SER A 4 32.66 33.75 19.96
N ASN A 5 32.89 33.15 18.82
CA ASN A 5 32.09 33.36 17.63
C ASN A 5 31.36 32.07 17.24
N PRO A 6 30.04 31.93 17.43
CA PRO A 6 29.28 30.82 16.93
C PRO A 6 28.15 31.28 16.00
N GLN A 7 28.49 31.64 14.78
CA GLN A 7 27.51 31.73 13.68
C GLN A 7 28.13 31.17 12.40
N LEU A 8 28.41 29.88 12.39
CA LEU A 8 28.46 29.16 11.13
C LEU A 8 27.02 29.05 10.59
N SER A 9 26.72 29.86 9.58
CA SER A 9 25.40 29.88 8.97
C SER A 9 25.09 28.51 8.35
N LYS A 10 23.84 28.08 8.42
CA LYS A 10 23.38 26.83 7.78
C LYS A 10 23.74 26.76 6.29
N VAL A 11 24.07 27.89 5.66
CA VAL A 11 24.49 28.01 4.29
C VAL A 11 25.93 27.49 4.11
N ASP A 12 26.81 27.65 5.09
CA ASP A 12 28.21 27.20 5.02
C ASP A 12 28.33 25.68 5.22
N VAL A 13 27.39 25.07 5.95
CA VAL A 13 27.30 23.60 6.07
C VAL A 13 26.90 22.96 4.74
N ILE A 14 26.10 23.65 3.93
CA ILE A 14 25.70 23.16 2.60
C ILE A 14 26.82 23.31 1.58
N LYS A 15 27.63 24.35 1.68
CA LYS A 15 28.79 24.57 0.79
C LYS A 15 29.97 23.62 1.05
N ASN A 16 30.12 23.13 2.28
CA ASN A 16 31.21 22.21 2.66
C ASN A 16 30.87 20.70 2.47
N LEU A 17 29.66 20.36 2.02
CA LEU A 17 29.39 19.04 1.50
C LEU A 17 30.04 18.94 0.11
N GLY A 18 31.29 18.46 0.07
CA GLY A 18 32.06 18.38 -1.16
C GLY A 18 31.24 17.72 -2.27
N PHE A 19 31.33 18.24 -3.49
CA PHE A 19 30.65 17.79 -4.71
C PHE A 19 30.67 16.24 -4.89
N SER A 20 31.76 15.59 -4.44
CA SER A 20 31.89 14.14 -4.38
C SER A 20 30.91 13.46 -3.45
N THR A 21 30.55 14.08 -2.32
CA THR A 21 29.56 13.54 -1.37
C THR A 21 28.13 13.68 -1.91
N LEU A 22 27.86 14.78 -2.61
CA LEU A 22 26.60 15.02 -3.31
C LEU A 22 26.42 14.01 -4.46
N LEU A 23 27.44 13.82 -5.29
CA LEU A 23 27.43 12.84 -6.38
C LEU A 23 27.26 11.40 -5.86
N ARG A 24 27.91 11.05 -4.74
CA ARG A 24 27.77 9.74 -4.12
C ARG A 24 26.34 9.52 -3.60
N ARG A 25 25.72 10.54 -3.00
CA ARG A 25 24.31 10.50 -2.57
C ARG A 25 23.35 10.43 -3.76
N LEU A 26 23.57 11.21 -4.81
CA LEU A 26 22.75 11.15 -6.03
C LEU A 26 22.87 9.79 -6.70
N ARG A 27 24.07 9.22 -6.78
CA ARG A 27 24.30 7.88 -7.33
C ARG A 27 23.63 6.78 -6.51
N SER A 28 23.63 6.87 -5.17
CA SER A 28 22.91 5.91 -4.33
C SER A 28 21.39 6.03 -4.46
N LEU A 29 20.85 7.25 -4.55
CA LEU A 29 19.41 7.49 -4.76
C LEU A 29 18.97 7.00 -6.14
N SER A 30 19.76 7.25 -7.20
CA SER A 30 19.44 6.75 -8.54
C SER A 30 19.45 5.21 -8.63
N TRP A 31 20.37 4.55 -7.89
CA TRP A 31 20.42 3.10 -7.82
C TRP A 31 19.19 2.50 -7.08
N LEU A 32 18.80 3.10 -5.96
CA LEU A 32 17.59 2.67 -5.22
C LEU A 32 16.32 2.87 -6.06
N SER A 33 16.23 3.98 -6.79
CA SER A 33 15.11 4.24 -7.72
C SER A 33 15.08 3.23 -8.87
N PHE A 34 16.23 2.87 -9.41
CA PHE A 34 16.36 1.84 -10.44
C PHE A 34 15.89 0.46 -9.93
N LEU A 35 16.32 0.07 -8.72
CA LEU A 35 15.85 -1.16 -8.08
C LEU A 35 14.33 -1.15 -7.85
N SER A 36 13.77 -0.04 -7.42
CA SER A 36 12.32 0.11 -7.27
C SER A 36 11.58 -0.06 -8.60
N GLY A 37 12.17 0.43 -9.69
CA GLY A 37 11.65 0.20 -11.04
C GLY A 37 11.63 -1.28 -11.42
N ILE A 38 12.70 -2.02 -11.13
CA ILE A 38 12.76 -3.48 -11.34
C ILE A 38 11.66 -4.20 -10.56
N VAL A 39 11.43 -3.80 -9.29
CA VAL A 39 10.38 -4.39 -8.45
C VAL A 39 9.00 -4.18 -9.05
N LEU A 40 8.73 -2.99 -9.59
CA LEU A 40 7.48 -2.71 -10.29
C LEU A 40 7.31 -3.61 -11.54
N VAL A 41 8.37 -3.83 -12.30
CA VAL A 41 8.35 -4.73 -13.47
C VAL A 41 8.00 -6.16 -13.03
N PHE A 42 8.64 -6.70 -11.97
CA PHE A 42 8.31 -8.04 -11.46
C PHE A 42 6.88 -8.12 -10.93
N GLY A 43 6.40 -7.06 -10.24
CA GLY A 43 5.01 -6.97 -9.83
C GLY A 43 4.04 -7.03 -11.02
N PHE A 44 4.33 -6.28 -12.06
CA PHE A 44 3.50 -6.25 -13.27
C PHE A 44 3.56 -7.57 -14.06
N LEU A 45 4.73 -8.20 -14.17
CA LEU A 45 4.86 -9.54 -14.77
C LEU A 45 4.03 -10.58 -14.02
N ARG A 46 4.00 -10.51 -12.68
CA ARG A 46 3.13 -11.39 -11.88
C ARG A 46 1.66 -11.20 -12.29
N GLU A 47 1.18 -9.96 -12.43
CA GLU A 47 -0.21 -9.69 -12.81
C GLU A 47 -0.54 -10.27 -14.21
N ILE A 48 0.41 -10.17 -15.16
CA ILE A 48 0.24 -10.78 -16.50
C ILE A 48 0.14 -12.31 -16.39
N VAL A 49 0.98 -12.95 -15.57
CA VAL A 49 0.93 -14.40 -15.38
C VAL A 49 -0.37 -14.82 -14.69
N VAL A 50 -0.82 -14.10 -13.66
CA VAL A 50 -2.11 -14.33 -13.00
C VAL A 50 -3.26 -14.22 -14.02
N ALA A 51 -3.28 -13.17 -14.84
CA ALA A 51 -4.31 -12.96 -15.84
C ALA A 51 -4.34 -14.09 -16.88
N ARG A 52 -3.19 -14.50 -17.38
CA ARG A 52 -3.10 -15.57 -18.39
C ARG A 52 -3.46 -16.95 -17.83
N GLN A 53 -3.25 -17.21 -16.55
CA GLN A 53 -3.58 -18.49 -15.94
C GLN A 53 -5.02 -18.57 -15.43
N PHE A 54 -5.53 -17.52 -14.83
CA PHE A 54 -6.83 -17.53 -14.16
C PHE A 54 -7.89 -16.67 -14.89
N GLY A 55 -7.47 -15.75 -15.75
CA GLY A 55 -8.37 -14.87 -16.50
C GLY A 55 -9.22 -14.00 -15.58
N VAL A 56 -10.44 -13.72 -16.04
CA VAL A 56 -11.52 -13.08 -15.29
C VAL A 56 -12.46 -14.22 -14.86
N SER A 57 -12.20 -14.81 -13.70
CA SER A 57 -12.86 -16.03 -13.21
C SER A 57 -13.37 -15.88 -11.79
N GLN A 58 -14.32 -16.73 -11.45
CA GLN A 58 -14.88 -16.77 -10.09
C GLN A 58 -13.85 -17.18 -9.04
N GLU A 59 -12.94 -18.09 -9.38
CA GLU A 59 -11.84 -18.48 -8.47
C GLU A 59 -10.94 -17.32 -8.13
N LEU A 60 -10.61 -16.47 -9.13
CA LEU A 60 -9.81 -15.27 -8.92
C LEU A 60 -10.60 -14.20 -8.14
N ASP A 61 -11.91 -14.06 -8.39
CA ASP A 61 -12.77 -13.16 -7.61
C ASP A 61 -12.74 -13.53 -6.12
N VAL A 62 -12.91 -14.83 -5.81
CA VAL A 62 -12.81 -15.34 -4.43
C VAL A 62 -11.43 -15.05 -3.83
N PHE A 63 -10.36 -15.31 -4.59
CA PHE A 63 -9.00 -15.00 -4.13
C PHE A 63 -8.84 -13.52 -3.81
N ILE A 64 -9.24 -12.62 -4.69
CA ILE A 64 -9.10 -11.15 -4.51
C ILE A 64 -9.94 -10.68 -3.31
N ALA A 65 -11.14 -11.24 -3.12
CA ALA A 65 -11.99 -10.93 -1.97
C ALA A 65 -11.28 -11.30 -0.65
N VAL A 66 -10.77 -12.53 -0.55
CA VAL A 66 -10.05 -13.03 0.62
C VAL A 66 -8.71 -12.33 0.82
N PHE A 67 -7.99 -12.05 -0.27
CA PHE A 67 -6.70 -11.38 -0.26
C PHE A 67 -6.76 -9.99 0.38
N GLY A 68 -7.92 -9.33 0.38
CA GLY A 68 -8.13 -8.08 1.10
C GLY A 68 -7.86 -8.19 2.60
N VAL A 69 -8.21 -9.31 3.23
CA VAL A 69 -7.93 -9.56 4.66
C VAL A 69 -6.43 -9.71 4.88
N TYR A 70 -5.74 -10.46 4.00
CA TYR A 70 -4.27 -10.57 4.03
C TYR A 70 -3.58 -9.21 3.84
N MET A 71 -4.05 -8.39 2.91
CA MET A 71 -3.49 -7.05 2.67
C MET A 71 -3.55 -6.18 3.93
N PHE A 72 -4.63 -6.27 4.70
CA PHE A 72 -4.77 -5.51 5.94
C PHE A 72 -3.92 -6.11 7.06
N LEU A 73 -4.16 -7.35 7.44
CA LEU A 73 -3.54 -7.97 8.62
C LEU A 73 -2.06 -8.33 8.40
N GLY A 74 -1.67 -8.66 7.19
CA GLY A 74 -0.29 -8.99 6.87
C GLY A 74 0.53 -7.77 6.47
N LEU A 75 0.20 -7.19 5.33
CA LEU A 75 1.01 -6.14 4.72
C LEU A 75 0.88 -4.80 5.47
N GLN A 76 -0.34 -4.36 5.78
CA GLN A 76 -0.55 -3.06 6.41
C GLN A 76 -0.09 -3.04 7.86
N VAL A 77 -0.34 -4.12 8.62
CA VAL A 77 0.23 -4.27 9.95
C VAL A 77 1.75 -4.27 9.88
N GLY A 78 2.36 -5.00 8.93
CA GLY A 78 3.80 -5.00 8.70
C GLY A 78 4.38 -3.62 8.42
N ASN A 79 3.74 -2.83 7.56
CA ASN A 79 4.15 -1.44 7.25
C ASN A 79 4.03 -0.52 8.48
N THR A 80 2.97 -0.69 9.28
CA THR A 80 2.78 0.07 10.52
C THR A 80 3.85 -0.26 11.57
N LEU A 81 4.20 -1.53 11.69
CA LEU A 81 5.27 -1.99 12.58
C LEU A 81 6.62 -1.43 12.14
N GLU A 82 6.91 -1.43 10.83
CA GLU A 82 8.11 -0.81 10.24
C GLU A 82 8.23 0.66 10.63
N MET A 83 7.19 1.46 10.38
CA MET A 83 7.19 2.89 10.69
C MET A 83 7.38 3.14 12.19
N THR A 84 6.68 2.35 13.01
CA THR A 84 6.71 2.51 14.47
C THR A 84 8.07 2.12 15.04
N ILE A 85 8.66 1.01 14.62
CA ILE A 85 9.97 0.58 15.13
C ILE A 85 11.06 1.57 14.74
N ILE A 86 11.06 2.11 13.52
CA ILE A 86 12.01 3.14 13.10
C ILE A 86 11.93 4.35 14.04
N SER A 87 10.73 4.86 14.32
CA SER A 87 10.54 6.03 15.18
C SER A 87 10.94 5.82 16.62
N LYS A 88 10.83 4.58 17.14
CA LYS A 88 11.18 4.25 18.54
C LYS A 88 12.64 3.87 18.71
N TRP A 89 13.21 3.19 17.70
CA TRP A 89 14.59 2.71 17.73
C TRP A 89 15.61 3.81 17.97
N GLU A 90 15.46 4.94 17.27
CA GLU A 90 16.36 6.08 17.40
C GLU A 90 16.31 6.76 18.78
N ARG A 91 15.22 6.59 19.53
CA ARG A 91 15.03 7.19 20.85
C ARG A 91 15.64 6.38 21.98
N ILE A 92 16.07 5.14 21.74
CA ILE A 92 16.69 4.27 22.73
C ILE A 92 18.21 4.32 22.51
N PRO A 93 19.00 4.91 23.42
CA PRO A 93 20.44 5.05 23.21
C PRO A 93 21.19 3.73 23.33
N ASP A 94 20.80 2.86 24.28
CA ASP A 94 21.51 1.61 24.55
C ASP A 94 21.09 0.49 23.58
N ILE A 95 22.09 -0.25 23.06
CA ILE A 95 21.89 -1.34 22.10
C ILE A 95 21.24 -2.56 22.74
N ASP A 96 21.51 -2.83 24.01
CA ASP A 96 20.93 -3.98 24.70
C ASP A 96 19.44 -3.74 25.02
N ASP A 97 19.06 -2.51 25.33
CA ASP A 97 17.64 -2.14 25.47
C ASP A 97 16.89 -2.18 24.12
N ARG A 98 17.54 -1.81 23.01
CA ARG A 98 17.00 -2.02 21.66
C ARG A 98 16.76 -3.50 21.36
N ARG A 99 17.70 -4.37 21.72
CA ARG A 99 17.57 -5.84 21.57
C ARG A 99 16.45 -6.42 22.44
N LYS A 100 16.33 -5.95 23.69
CA LYS A 100 15.22 -6.35 24.58
C LYS A 100 13.87 -5.93 24.04
N LEU A 101 13.74 -4.67 23.54
CA LEU A 101 12.54 -4.19 22.88
C LEU A 101 12.19 -5.09 21.67
N LEU A 102 13.15 -5.34 20.78
CA LEU A 102 12.94 -6.12 19.57
C LEU A 102 12.50 -7.56 19.92
N SER A 103 13.20 -8.22 20.84
CA SER A 103 12.84 -9.58 21.28
C SER A 103 11.44 -9.65 21.88
N SER A 104 11.09 -8.67 22.73
CA SER A 104 9.75 -8.59 23.33
C SER A 104 8.66 -8.34 22.30
N VAL A 105 8.91 -7.44 21.33
CA VAL A 105 7.96 -7.15 20.24
C VAL A 105 7.79 -8.37 19.35
N ILE A 106 8.85 -9.08 18.99
CA ILE A 106 8.78 -10.30 18.15
C ILE A 106 7.90 -11.37 18.80
N VAL A 107 8.10 -11.67 20.08
CA VAL A 107 7.33 -12.69 20.81
C VAL A 107 5.86 -12.27 20.92
N GLN A 108 5.60 -11.04 21.30
CA GLN A 108 4.24 -10.53 21.44
C GLN A 108 3.53 -10.46 20.08
N LEU A 109 4.20 -9.99 19.04
CA LEU A 109 3.66 -9.96 17.69
C LEU A 109 3.32 -11.37 17.22
N GLY A 110 4.24 -12.33 17.41
CA GLY A 110 3.98 -13.73 17.05
C GLY A 110 2.72 -14.26 17.73
N LEU A 111 2.59 -14.07 19.05
CA LEU A 111 1.40 -14.48 19.78
C LEU A 111 0.14 -13.74 19.31
N MET A 112 0.20 -12.42 19.14
CA MET A 112 -0.93 -11.61 18.67
C MET A 112 -1.38 -12.04 17.26
N MET A 113 -0.44 -12.33 16.35
CA MET A 113 -0.78 -12.75 14.98
C MET A 113 -1.36 -14.17 14.95
N VAL A 114 -0.90 -15.09 15.79
CA VAL A 114 -1.51 -16.41 15.95
C VAL A 114 -2.94 -16.30 16.48
N VAL A 115 -3.16 -15.48 17.50
CA VAL A 115 -4.50 -15.24 18.05
C VAL A 115 -5.39 -14.55 16.99
N ALA A 116 -4.87 -13.52 16.31
CA ALA A 116 -5.61 -12.83 15.26
C ALA A 116 -5.96 -13.79 14.10
N ALA A 117 -5.03 -14.64 13.67
CA ALA A 117 -5.29 -15.66 12.66
C ALA A 117 -6.36 -16.66 13.11
N ALA A 118 -6.32 -17.12 14.37
CA ALA A 118 -7.35 -18.02 14.93
C ALA A 118 -8.72 -17.34 14.97
N ILE A 119 -8.81 -16.08 15.41
CA ILE A 119 -10.07 -15.31 15.41
C ILE A 119 -10.59 -15.12 13.98
N VAL A 120 -9.71 -14.72 13.05
CA VAL A 120 -10.10 -14.55 11.65
C VAL A 120 -10.60 -15.86 11.08
N LEU A 121 -9.93 -16.99 11.30
CA LEU A 121 -10.39 -18.28 10.79
C LEU A 121 -11.71 -18.72 11.42
N ALA A 122 -11.91 -18.45 12.72
CA ALA A 122 -13.15 -18.79 13.42
C ALA A 122 -14.36 -17.97 12.91
N LEU A 123 -14.16 -16.69 12.63
CA LEU A 123 -15.22 -15.77 12.19
C LEU A 123 -15.32 -15.63 10.67
N PHE A 124 -14.39 -16.26 9.93
CA PHE A 124 -14.25 -16.04 8.49
C PHE A 124 -15.50 -16.48 7.71
N GLY A 125 -16.08 -17.62 8.04
CA GLY A 125 -17.26 -18.16 7.34
C GLY A 125 -18.44 -17.20 7.38
N ASP A 126 -18.78 -16.70 8.57
CA ASP A 126 -19.88 -15.76 8.76
C ASP A 126 -19.57 -14.39 8.16
N GLY A 127 -18.34 -13.89 8.38
CA GLY A 127 -17.90 -12.63 7.81
C GLY A 127 -17.82 -12.64 6.28
N PHE A 128 -17.37 -13.75 5.70
CA PHE A 128 -17.33 -13.90 4.24
C PHE A 128 -18.72 -13.96 3.63
N SER A 129 -19.64 -14.72 4.24
CA SER A 129 -21.03 -14.80 3.77
C SER A 129 -21.78 -13.48 3.93
N LEU A 130 -21.47 -12.69 4.95
CA LEU A 130 -22.03 -11.36 5.14
C LEU A 130 -21.55 -10.36 4.08
N LEU A 131 -20.26 -10.38 3.77
CA LEU A 131 -19.64 -9.42 2.85
C LEU A 131 -19.79 -9.83 1.38
N PHE A 132 -19.84 -11.11 1.09
CA PHE A 132 -19.85 -11.70 -0.25
C PHE A 132 -20.90 -12.81 -0.37
N PRO A 133 -22.20 -12.51 -0.19
CA PRO A 133 -23.25 -13.53 -0.13
C PRO A 133 -23.28 -14.41 -1.38
N ASP A 134 -23.19 -13.82 -2.58
CA ASP A 134 -23.28 -14.56 -3.84
C ASP A 134 -22.07 -15.48 -4.08
N LEU A 135 -20.86 -15.06 -3.67
CA LEU A 135 -19.68 -15.91 -3.73
C LEU A 135 -19.70 -17.01 -2.66
N SER A 136 -20.31 -16.75 -1.52
CA SER A 136 -20.34 -17.71 -0.40
C SER A 136 -21.18 -18.96 -0.70
N VAL A 137 -22.25 -18.83 -1.48
CA VAL A 137 -23.15 -19.96 -1.83
C VAL A 137 -22.39 -21.08 -2.54
N SER A 138 -21.48 -20.72 -3.45
CA SER A 138 -20.79 -21.71 -4.29
C SER A 138 -19.34 -21.96 -3.90
N HIS A 139 -18.67 -20.99 -3.22
CA HIS A 139 -17.21 -20.97 -3.06
C HIS A 139 -16.74 -20.76 -1.61
N ALA A 140 -17.59 -20.89 -0.60
CA ALA A 140 -17.20 -20.75 0.81
C ALA A 140 -16.03 -21.68 1.20
N GLY A 141 -16.05 -22.92 0.72
CA GLY A 141 -14.98 -23.89 0.97
C GLY A 141 -13.64 -23.48 0.34
N THR A 142 -13.66 -22.93 -0.88
CA THR A 142 -12.47 -22.41 -1.56
C THR A 142 -11.94 -21.17 -0.83
N ALA A 143 -12.83 -20.25 -0.47
CA ALA A 143 -12.48 -19.05 0.29
C ALA A 143 -11.82 -19.40 1.63
N MET A 144 -12.38 -20.38 2.37
CA MET A 144 -11.84 -20.84 3.64
C MET A 144 -10.43 -21.44 3.48
N LYS A 145 -10.20 -22.29 2.47
CA LYS A 145 -8.86 -22.85 2.20
C LYS A 145 -7.85 -21.78 1.82
N ILE A 146 -8.24 -20.80 0.99
CA ILE A 146 -7.39 -19.64 0.66
C ILE A 146 -7.06 -18.87 1.93
N MET A 147 -8.05 -18.62 2.80
CA MET A 147 -7.83 -17.90 4.06
C MET A 147 -6.90 -18.65 5.01
N GLN A 148 -7.05 -19.98 5.13
CA GLN A 148 -6.16 -20.83 5.94
C GLN A 148 -4.71 -20.71 5.49
N GLY A 149 -4.47 -20.76 4.17
CA GLY A 149 -3.13 -20.52 3.62
C GLY A 149 -2.62 -19.11 3.91
N LEU A 150 -3.42 -18.09 3.61
CA LEU A 150 -3.04 -16.69 3.81
C LEU A 150 -2.87 -16.31 5.29
N ALA A 151 -3.50 -17.02 6.23
CA ALA A 151 -3.29 -16.82 7.67
C ALA A 151 -1.82 -17.05 8.07
N ILE A 152 -1.15 -18.05 7.47
CA ILE A 152 0.29 -18.25 7.63
C ILE A 152 1.07 -17.08 7.00
N GLY A 153 0.64 -16.64 5.82
CA GLY A 153 1.22 -15.49 5.13
C GLY A 153 1.11 -14.18 5.93
N ILE A 154 0.01 -13.98 6.67
CA ILE A 154 -0.20 -12.84 7.56
C ILE A 154 0.89 -12.78 8.63
N LEU A 155 1.16 -13.91 9.31
CA LEU A 155 2.22 -14.00 10.32
C LEU A 155 3.59 -13.64 9.73
N PHE A 156 3.94 -14.24 8.61
CA PHE A 156 5.25 -14.01 7.97
C PHE A 156 5.41 -12.58 7.46
N SER A 157 4.38 -12.02 6.83
CA SER A 157 4.39 -10.67 6.29
C SER A 157 4.50 -9.61 7.39
N SER A 158 3.73 -9.72 8.46
CA SER A 158 3.77 -8.80 9.59
C SER A 158 5.14 -8.82 10.28
N MET A 159 5.69 -10.01 10.50
CA MET A 159 7.02 -10.19 11.10
C MET A 159 8.13 -9.66 10.19
N ALA A 160 8.05 -9.94 8.88
CA ALA A 160 8.99 -9.41 7.90
C ALA A 160 8.97 -7.87 7.87
N GLY A 161 7.79 -7.23 7.98
CA GLY A 161 7.65 -5.78 8.08
C GLY A 161 8.37 -5.20 9.30
N LEU A 162 8.22 -5.81 10.48
CA LEU A 162 8.96 -5.43 11.69
C LEU A 162 10.48 -5.51 11.47
N LEU A 163 10.98 -6.65 10.98
CA LEU A 163 12.41 -6.86 10.79
C LEU A 163 12.97 -5.93 9.70
N ARG A 164 12.21 -5.64 8.64
CA ARG A 164 12.55 -4.65 7.62
C ARG A 164 12.72 -3.25 8.24
N GLY A 165 11.83 -2.88 9.16
CA GLY A 165 11.94 -1.63 9.90
C GLY A 165 13.27 -1.53 10.67
N VAL A 166 13.69 -2.61 11.34
CA VAL A 166 14.98 -2.65 12.04
C VAL A 166 16.17 -2.57 11.06
N LEU A 167 16.12 -3.26 9.91
CA LEU A 167 17.15 -3.14 8.87
C LEU A 167 17.26 -1.70 8.35
N ASN A 168 16.14 -1.01 8.17
CA ASN A 168 16.11 0.38 7.73
C ASN A 168 16.77 1.33 8.74
N THR A 169 16.65 1.08 10.06
CA THR A 169 17.38 1.85 11.08
C THR A 169 18.89 1.65 10.99
N GLN A 170 19.34 0.49 10.51
CA GLN A 170 20.75 0.20 10.25
C GLN A 170 21.23 0.68 8.87
N ARG A 171 20.41 1.43 8.13
CA ARG A 171 20.67 1.90 6.77
C ARG A 171 20.86 0.79 5.75
N ILE A 172 20.30 -0.39 6.01
CA ILE A 172 20.29 -1.55 5.11
C ILE A 172 18.95 -1.56 4.38
N PHE A 173 18.80 -0.74 3.35
CA PHE A 173 17.53 -0.52 2.64
C PHE A 173 17.27 -1.53 1.51
N MET A 174 18.32 -2.05 0.90
CA MET A 174 18.24 -2.90 -0.29
C MET A 174 17.31 -4.12 -0.12
N PRO A 175 17.39 -4.91 0.98
CA PRO A 175 16.51 -6.07 1.16
C PRO A 175 15.03 -5.69 1.20
N GLY A 176 14.69 -4.57 1.84
CA GLY A 176 13.32 -4.05 1.89
C GLY A 176 12.79 -3.66 0.52
N ILE A 177 13.61 -3.01 -0.31
CA ILE A 177 13.23 -2.60 -1.66
C ILE A 177 12.95 -3.81 -2.54
N ILE A 178 13.84 -4.82 -2.56
CA ILE A 178 13.69 -6.00 -3.43
C ILE A 178 12.61 -6.97 -2.92
N GLY A 179 12.11 -6.80 -1.71
CA GLY A 179 11.13 -7.71 -1.11
C GLY A 179 9.90 -7.96 -1.99
N GLY A 180 9.37 -6.91 -2.64
CA GLY A 180 8.25 -7.04 -3.57
C GLY A 180 8.58 -7.90 -4.81
N ALA A 181 9.81 -7.83 -5.32
CA ALA A 181 10.25 -8.66 -6.44
C ALA A 181 10.38 -10.14 -6.01
N VAL A 182 10.86 -10.41 -4.79
CA VAL A 182 10.94 -11.78 -4.24
C VAL A 182 9.56 -12.42 -4.17
N ILE A 183 8.56 -11.72 -3.59
CA ILE A 183 7.18 -12.23 -3.52
C ILE A 183 6.60 -12.44 -4.93
N SER A 184 6.85 -11.52 -5.85
CA SER A 184 6.38 -11.64 -7.23
C SER A 184 7.01 -12.84 -7.93
N LEU A 185 8.31 -13.02 -7.79
CA LEU A 185 9.05 -14.12 -8.39
C LEU A 185 8.61 -15.48 -7.84
N THR A 186 8.48 -15.61 -6.51
CA THR A 186 8.00 -16.86 -5.88
C THR A 186 6.57 -17.17 -6.30
N SER A 187 5.71 -16.15 -6.46
CA SER A 187 4.34 -16.33 -6.95
C SER A 187 4.34 -16.80 -8.40
N ILE A 188 5.16 -16.21 -9.28
CA ILE A 188 5.31 -16.63 -10.68
C ILE A 188 5.80 -18.08 -10.75
N LEU A 189 6.87 -18.41 -10.03
CA LEU A 189 7.43 -19.76 -10.01
C LEU A 189 6.43 -20.80 -9.49
N SER A 190 5.72 -20.47 -8.41
CA SER A 190 4.69 -21.32 -7.84
C SER A 190 3.56 -21.59 -8.85
N MET A 191 3.10 -20.57 -9.57
CA MET A 191 2.08 -20.72 -10.60
C MET A 191 2.58 -21.61 -11.76
N PHE A 192 3.80 -21.46 -12.22
CA PHE A 192 4.34 -22.32 -13.28
C PHE A 192 4.43 -23.78 -12.87
N VAL A 193 4.77 -24.06 -11.59
CA VAL A 193 4.96 -25.44 -11.11
C VAL A 193 3.63 -26.11 -10.72
N TRP A 194 2.74 -25.38 -10.07
CA TRP A 194 1.58 -25.98 -9.39
C TRP A 194 0.22 -25.52 -9.89
N SER A 195 0.10 -24.60 -10.85
CA SER A 195 -1.23 -24.13 -11.28
C SER A 195 -2.09 -25.22 -11.88
N GLN A 196 -1.51 -26.18 -12.61
CA GLN A 196 -2.25 -27.29 -13.20
C GLN A 196 -2.81 -28.26 -12.14
N SER A 197 -2.13 -28.45 -11.02
CA SER A 197 -2.52 -29.39 -9.95
C SER A 197 -3.29 -28.72 -8.81
N GLN A 198 -2.98 -27.47 -8.51
CA GLN A 198 -3.52 -26.76 -7.35
C GLN A 198 -4.39 -25.53 -7.72
N GLY A 199 -4.51 -25.20 -9.00
CA GLY A 199 -5.31 -24.03 -9.43
C GLY A 199 -4.88 -22.76 -8.73
N ILE A 200 -5.85 -21.99 -8.20
CA ILE A 200 -5.62 -20.70 -7.54
C ILE A 200 -4.74 -20.81 -6.26
N TYR A 201 -4.68 -21.99 -5.63
CA TYR A 201 -3.84 -22.18 -4.44
C TYR A 201 -2.35 -22.08 -4.75
N ALA A 202 -1.92 -22.30 -6.00
CA ALA A 202 -0.55 -22.05 -6.42
C ALA A 202 -0.11 -20.60 -6.14
N LEU A 203 -1.01 -19.62 -6.36
CA LEU A 203 -0.74 -18.21 -6.05
C LEU A 203 -0.59 -18.00 -4.54
N VAL A 204 -1.44 -18.63 -3.73
CA VAL A 204 -1.35 -18.58 -2.25
C VAL A 204 -0.02 -19.15 -1.77
N ILE A 205 0.39 -20.33 -2.28
CA ILE A 205 1.69 -20.96 -1.96
C ILE A 205 2.83 -20.01 -2.31
N GLY A 206 2.80 -19.37 -3.48
CA GLY A 206 3.82 -18.42 -3.90
C GLY A 206 3.96 -17.21 -2.98
N ILE A 207 2.85 -16.67 -2.50
CA ILE A 207 2.82 -15.55 -1.55
C ILE A 207 3.39 -15.99 -0.20
N ILE A 208 2.98 -17.15 0.32
CA ILE A 208 3.48 -17.67 1.60
C ILE A 208 4.98 -17.91 1.54
N THR A 209 5.45 -18.61 0.51
CA THR A 209 6.88 -18.92 0.33
C THR A 209 7.70 -17.66 0.16
N GLY A 210 7.20 -16.65 -0.59
CA GLY A 210 7.86 -15.37 -0.73
C GLY A 210 8.04 -14.65 0.60
N ASN A 211 6.98 -14.57 1.41
CA ASN A 211 7.05 -13.97 2.74
C ASN A 211 7.95 -14.76 3.69
N ALA A 212 7.95 -16.09 3.62
CA ALA A 212 8.83 -16.93 4.42
C ALA A 212 10.32 -16.71 4.06
N VAL A 213 10.63 -16.63 2.76
CA VAL A 213 11.98 -16.32 2.28
C VAL A 213 12.43 -14.93 2.76
N LEU A 214 11.57 -13.94 2.68
CA LEU A 214 11.87 -12.58 3.16
C LEU A 214 12.10 -12.55 4.67
N LEU A 215 11.24 -13.20 5.42
CA LEU A 215 11.37 -13.28 6.88
C LEU A 215 12.69 -13.94 7.26
N ALA A 216 13.03 -15.08 6.64
CA ALA A 216 14.29 -15.78 6.87
C ALA A 216 15.49 -14.91 6.48
N TRP A 217 15.44 -14.26 5.33
CA TRP A 217 16.51 -13.39 4.87
C TRP A 217 16.75 -12.20 5.80
N TYR A 218 15.68 -11.50 6.21
CA TYR A 218 15.81 -10.36 7.12
C TYR A 218 16.32 -10.81 8.50
N ALA A 219 15.80 -11.92 9.02
CA ALA A 219 16.27 -12.50 10.28
C ALA A 219 17.77 -12.86 10.22
N LEU A 220 18.22 -13.54 9.16
CA LEU A 220 19.63 -13.89 8.96
C LEU A 220 20.54 -12.66 8.91
N LEU A 221 20.12 -11.60 8.21
CA LEU A 221 20.86 -10.34 8.18
C LEU A 221 20.99 -9.71 9.55
N LEU A 222 19.92 -9.68 10.34
CA LEU A 222 19.92 -9.11 11.69
C LEU A 222 20.74 -9.96 12.68
N VAL A 223 20.71 -11.28 12.56
CA VAL A 223 21.57 -12.19 13.35
C VAL A 223 23.04 -11.97 13.00
N LYS A 224 23.37 -11.93 11.69
CA LYS A 224 24.74 -11.69 11.21
C LYS A 224 25.32 -10.36 11.70
N ASN A 225 24.50 -9.32 11.78
CA ASN A 225 24.87 -8.01 12.29
C ASN A 225 24.82 -7.93 13.84
N GLY A 226 24.55 -9.03 14.54
CA GLY A 226 24.50 -9.09 15.99
C GLY A 226 23.37 -8.31 16.65
N ILE A 227 22.34 -7.90 15.87
CA ILE A 227 21.21 -7.11 16.36
C ILE A 227 20.12 -8.01 16.93
N LEU A 228 19.78 -9.08 16.20
CA LEU A 228 18.79 -10.05 16.65
C LEU A 228 19.46 -11.09 17.53
N ARG A 229 19.18 -10.99 18.84
CA ARG A 229 19.50 -12.00 19.85
C ARG A 229 18.22 -12.30 20.60
N LEU A 230 17.64 -13.47 20.35
CA LEU A 230 16.44 -13.89 21.07
C LEU A 230 16.80 -14.15 22.53
N SER A 231 16.30 -13.30 23.40
CA SER A 231 16.44 -13.47 24.85
C SER A 231 15.05 -13.53 25.49
N TRP A 232 14.77 -14.65 26.16
CA TRP A 232 13.51 -14.84 26.89
C TRP A 232 13.44 -13.99 28.18
N GLN A 233 14.56 -13.40 28.59
CA GLN A 233 14.69 -12.67 29.87
C GLN A 233 14.08 -11.25 29.86
N GLY A 234 13.40 -10.83 28.78
CA GLY A 234 13.03 -9.43 28.57
C GLY A 234 11.56 -9.12 28.29
N MET A 235 10.59 -9.99 28.60
CA MET A 235 9.17 -9.64 28.40
C MET A 235 8.70 -8.59 29.41
N ASN A 236 9.17 -7.36 29.26
CA ASN A 236 8.69 -6.24 30.08
C ASN A 236 7.58 -5.50 29.33
N LEU A 237 6.33 -5.77 29.73
CA LEU A 237 5.13 -5.13 29.18
C LEU A 237 5.18 -3.59 29.26
N LEU A 238 5.87 -3.03 30.23
CA LEU A 238 5.97 -1.58 30.41
C LEU A 238 6.83 -0.92 29.33
N ILE A 239 7.88 -1.59 28.86
CA ILE A 239 8.75 -1.09 27.78
C ILE A 239 8.03 -1.11 26.42
N VAL A 240 7.15 -2.08 26.20
CA VAL A 240 6.50 -2.34 24.91
C VAL A 240 5.15 -1.61 24.75
N ARG A 241 4.50 -1.24 25.87
CA ARG A 241 3.20 -0.54 25.85
C ARG A 241 3.19 0.73 24.97
N PRO A 242 4.17 1.65 25.03
CA PRO A 242 4.18 2.83 24.18
C PRO A 242 4.38 2.51 22.70
N PHE A 243 4.99 1.37 22.37
CA PHE A 243 5.13 0.88 21.01
C PHE A 243 3.77 0.43 20.46
N TRP A 244 3.05 -0.43 21.19
CA TRP A 244 1.74 -0.94 20.75
C TRP A 244 0.67 0.14 20.68
N MET A 245 0.69 1.12 21.57
CA MET A 245 -0.23 2.27 21.50
C MET A 245 -0.01 3.06 20.19
N ALA A 246 1.25 3.27 19.79
CA ALA A 246 1.55 3.94 18.53
C ALA A 246 1.11 3.10 17.31
N VAL A 247 1.34 1.78 17.33
CA VAL A 247 0.86 0.85 16.30
C VAL A 247 -0.66 0.91 16.17
N LEU A 248 -1.39 0.87 17.28
CA LEU A 248 -2.86 0.87 17.29
C LEU A 248 -3.43 2.16 16.67
N ILE A 249 -2.88 3.32 17.02
CA ILE A 249 -3.33 4.61 16.48
C ILE A 249 -3.19 4.66 14.94
N VAL A 250 -2.06 4.18 14.42
CA VAL A 250 -1.83 4.14 12.96
C VAL A 250 -2.78 3.15 12.29
N LEU A 251 -2.98 1.95 12.88
CA LEU A 251 -3.86 0.93 12.33
C LEU A 251 -5.33 1.37 12.25
N ILE A 252 -5.81 2.16 13.20
CA ILE A 252 -7.19 2.71 13.14
C ILE A 252 -7.36 3.58 11.89
N GLY A 253 -6.36 4.40 11.55
CA GLY A 253 -6.39 5.22 10.34
C GLY A 253 -6.43 4.38 9.05
N GLU A 254 -5.69 3.28 9.02
CA GLU A 254 -5.62 2.37 7.87
C GLU A 254 -6.87 1.49 7.71
N LEU A 255 -7.58 1.23 8.80
CA LEU A 255 -8.82 0.43 8.78
C LEU A 255 -9.87 1.04 7.84
N LEU A 256 -10.05 2.37 7.85
CA LEU A 256 -11.01 3.05 6.97
C LEU A 256 -10.68 2.87 5.49
N PHE A 257 -9.40 2.85 5.13
CA PHE A 257 -8.98 2.58 3.76
C PHE A 257 -9.33 1.13 3.34
N GLN A 258 -9.20 0.18 4.25
CA GLN A 258 -9.59 -1.21 3.99
C GLN A 258 -11.10 -1.39 3.88
N VAL A 259 -11.87 -0.70 4.72
CA VAL A 259 -13.34 -0.70 4.62
C VAL A 259 -13.79 -0.20 3.25
N TYR A 260 -13.15 0.85 2.71
CA TYR A 260 -13.40 1.32 1.35
C TYR A 260 -13.14 0.25 0.29
N GLY A 261 -11.97 -0.39 0.34
CA GLY A 261 -11.59 -1.44 -0.63
C GLY A 261 -12.46 -2.70 -0.52
N MET A 262 -12.82 -3.10 0.70
CA MET A 262 -13.73 -4.22 0.92
C MET A 262 -15.15 -3.91 0.45
N GLY A 263 -15.66 -2.70 0.71
CA GLY A 263 -16.95 -2.25 0.22
C GLY A 263 -17.06 -2.30 -1.30
N GLN A 264 -16.01 -1.85 -2.02
CA GLN A 264 -15.96 -1.98 -3.49
C GLN A 264 -16.08 -3.43 -3.95
N ARG A 265 -15.31 -4.34 -3.34
CA ARG A 265 -15.32 -5.77 -3.71
C ARG A 265 -16.65 -6.44 -3.35
N SER A 266 -17.22 -6.08 -2.20
CA SER A 266 -18.52 -6.59 -1.75
C SER A 266 -19.62 -6.18 -2.73
N ILE A 267 -19.68 -4.91 -3.15
CA ILE A 267 -20.66 -4.48 -4.16
C ILE A 267 -20.37 -5.14 -5.51
N ALA A 268 -19.10 -5.25 -5.91
CA ALA A 268 -18.72 -5.91 -7.17
C ALA A 268 -19.07 -7.40 -7.20
N SER A 269 -19.17 -8.07 -6.04
CA SER A 269 -19.53 -9.49 -5.97
C SER A 269 -20.99 -9.81 -6.33
N HIS A 270 -21.87 -8.81 -6.31
CA HIS A 270 -23.28 -8.98 -6.70
C HIS A 270 -23.50 -8.97 -8.22
N PHE A 271 -22.45 -8.76 -9.00
CA PHE A 271 -22.52 -8.79 -10.46
C PHE A 271 -22.06 -10.14 -11.02
N GLU A 272 -21.95 -10.20 -12.34
CA GLU A 272 -21.48 -11.39 -13.04
C GLU A 272 -20.09 -11.84 -12.55
N THR A 273 -19.87 -13.13 -12.64
CA THR A 273 -18.57 -13.76 -12.39
C THR A 273 -17.43 -13.02 -13.08
N GLY A 274 -16.34 -12.78 -12.35
CA GLY A 274 -15.16 -12.09 -12.86
C GLY A 274 -15.20 -10.56 -12.70
N THR A 275 -16.29 -9.99 -12.19
CA THR A 275 -16.38 -8.52 -12.02
C THR A 275 -15.33 -8.00 -11.03
N ILE A 276 -15.07 -8.68 -9.92
CA ILE A 276 -14.02 -8.27 -8.95
C ILE A 276 -12.65 -8.30 -9.62
N SER A 277 -12.36 -9.37 -10.39
CA SER A 277 -11.11 -9.52 -11.14
C SER A 277 -10.96 -8.43 -12.19
N ALA A 278 -12.02 -8.08 -12.91
CA ALA A 278 -12.01 -7.01 -13.90
C ALA A 278 -11.67 -5.64 -13.27
N PHE A 279 -12.28 -5.28 -12.14
CA PHE A 279 -11.91 -4.08 -11.39
C PHE A 279 -10.45 -4.10 -10.92
N TYR A 280 -9.99 -5.26 -10.49
CA TYR A 280 -8.60 -5.44 -10.06
C TYR A 280 -7.61 -5.18 -11.21
N TYR A 281 -7.80 -5.81 -12.38
CA TYR A 281 -6.94 -5.60 -13.55
C TYR A 281 -7.04 -4.18 -14.11
N ALA A 282 -8.23 -3.62 -14.19
CA ALA A 282 -8.44 -2.23 -14.58
C ALA A 282 -7.65 -1.26 -13.69
N SER A 283 -7.75 -1.44 -12.35
CA SER A 283 -7.04 -0.64 -11.38
C SER A 283 -5.52 -0.84 -11.44
N SER A 284 -5.06 -2.06 -11.72
CA SER A 284 -3.62 -2.37 -11.77
C SER A 284 -2.90 -1.60 -12.88
N ILE A 285 -3.51 -1.49 -14.08
CA ILE A 285 -2.97 -0.67 -15.18
C ILE A 285 -3.15 0.82 -14.91
N MET A 286 -4.35 1.22 -14.49
CA MET A 286 -4.67 2.62 -14.25
C MET A 286 -3.69 3.28 -13.26
N LEU A 287 -3.26 2.57 -12.22
CA LEU A 287 -2.40 3.12 -11.16
C LEU A 287 -0.91 3.17 -11.53
N VAL A 288 -0.47 2.53 -12.62
CA VAL A 288 0.96 2.52 -13.03
C VAL A 288 1.55 3.94 -13.18
N PRO A 289 0.90 4.89 -13.88
CA PRO A 289 1.47 6.23 -14.01
C PRO A 289 1.59 6.98 -12.68
N LEU A 290 0.66 6.76 -11.74
CA LEU A 290 0.78 7.32 -10.40
C LEU A 290 2.01 6.78 -9.67
N ALA A 291 2.22 5.46 -9.73
CA ALA A 291 3.35 4.81 -9.06
C ALA A 291 4.70 5.27 -9.65
N LEU A 292 4.77 5.43 -10.98
CA LEU A 292 6.01 5.77 -11.68
C LEU A 292 6.37 7.27 -11.65
N VAL A 293 5.37 8.16 -11.66
CA VAL A 293 5.60 9.60 -11.81
C VAL A 293 5.16 10.38 -10.58
N VAL A 294 3.90 10.19 -10.15
CA VAL A 294 3.31 11.04 -9.10
C VAL A 294 3.96 10.77 -7.74
N MET A 295 4.14 9.49 -7.37
CA MET A 295 4.67 9.15 -6.06
C MET A 295 6.15 9.59 -5.88
N PRO A 296 7.09 9.34 -6.82
CA PRO A 296 8.45 9.87 -6.73
C PRO A 296 8.50 11.40 -6.71
N LEU A 297 7.67 12.08 -7.51
CA LEU A 297 7.58 13.53 -7.47
C LEU A 297 7.17 14.03 -6.09
N LEU A 298 6.11 13.48 -5.51
CA LEU A 298 5.60 13.88 -4.21
C LEU A 298 6.59 13.61 -3.07
N THR A 299 7.35 12.52 -3.12
CA THR A 299 8.40 12.25 -2.11
C THR A 299 9.52 13.28 -2.12
N THR A 300 9.84 13.86 -3.28
CA THR A 300 10.82 14.94 -3.39
C THR A 300 10.26 16.32 -3.02
N VAL A 301 8.99 16.55 -3.30
CA VAL A 301 8.31 17.83 -3.03
C VAL A 301 7.93 17.97 -1.56
N TYR A 302 7.58 16.88 -0.89
CA TYR A 302 7.11 16.91 0.50
C TYR A 302 8.05 17.63 1.49
N PRO A 303 9.37 17.33 1.56
CA PRO A 303 10.27 18.04 2.48
C PRO A 303 10.39 19.52 2.16
N GLN A 304 10.38 19.90 0.87
CA GLN A 304 10.42 21.29 0.44
C GLN A 304 9.14 22.04 0.85
N LEU A 305 7.99 21.40 0.63
CA LEU A 305 6.70 21.97 1.00
C LEU A 305 6.60 22.17 2.51
N ALA A 306 7.03 21.19 3.31
CA ALA A 306 7.03 21.27 4.77
C ALA A 306 7.95 22.41 5.28
N ALA A 307 9.15 22.54 4.70
CA ALA A 307 10.09 23.59 5.07
C ALA A 307 9.56 24.99 4.73
N ILE A 308 8.98 25.16 3.54
CA ILE A 308 8.50 26.47 3.08
C ILE A 308 7.20 26.86 3.81
N LEU A 309 6.25 25.93 3.99
CA LEU A 309 5.00 26.22 4.72
C LEU A 309 5.23 26.61 6.18
N SER A 310 6.34 26.16 6.79
CA SER A 310 6.71 26.53 8.17
C SER A 310 7.35 27.92 8.29
N THR A 311 7.90 28.49 7.20
CA THR A 311 8.66 29.74 7.19
C THR A 311 7.94 30.88 6.44
N ASP A 312 7.40 30.57 5.26
CA ASP A 312 6.69 31.52 4.39
C ASP A 312 5.45 30.83 3.80
N ARG A 313 4.33 31.13 4.37
CA ARG A 313 3.03 30.57 3.97
C ARG A 313 2.64 30.90 2.54
N VAL A 314 2.90 32.14 2.11
CA VAL A 314 2.52 32.61 0.77
C VAL A 314 3.34 31.87 -0.29
N ALA A 315 4.65 31.75 -0.05
CA ALA A 315 5.52 30.97 -0.91
C ALA A 315 5.13 29.47 -0.92
N GLY A 316 4.79 28.90 0.23
CA GLY A 316 4.31 27.52 0.35
C GLY A 316 3.01 27.27 -0.42
N VAL A 317 2.04 28.17 -0.33
CA VAL A 317 0.79 28.08 -1.11
C VAL A 317 1.04 28.20 -2.61
N ARG A 318 1.92 29.11 -3.02
CA ARG A 318 2.31 29.25 -4.44
C ARG A 318 2.98 27.98 -4.97
N LEU A 319 3.86 27.36 -4.18
CA LEU A 319 4.49 26.09 -4.51
C LEU A 319 3.45 24.97 -4.61
N LEU A 320 2.53 24.89 -3.66
CA LEU A 320 1.44 23.92 -3.65
C LEU A 320 0.57 24.05 -4.91
N LEU A 321 0.15 25.27 -5.27
CA LEU A 321 -0.65 25.53 -6.46
C LEU A 321 0.10 25.15 -7.75
N LYS A 322 1.40 25.44 -7.82
CA LYS A 322 2.24 25.03 -8.96
C LYS A 322 2.24 23.52 -9.17
N TYR A 323 2.46 22.75 -8.10
CA TYR A 323 2.46 21.29 -8.19
C TYR A 323 1.05 20.74 -8.38
N ALA A 324 0.03 21.35 -7.79
CA ALA A 324 -1.37 20.98 -8.04
C ALA A 324 -1.75 21.14 -9.51
N ALA A 325 -1.39 22.26 -10.14
CA ALA A 325 -1.63 22.49 -11.56
C ALA A 325 -0.86 21.47 -12.43
N LEU A 326 0.43 21.24 -12.14
CA LEU A 326 1.24 20.25 -12.85
C LEU A 326 0.64 18.84 -12.77
N LEU A 327 0.29 18.40 -11.56
CA LEU A 327 -0.29 17.08 -11.33
C LEU A 327 -1.69 16.95 -11.95
N LEU A 328 -2.49 18.01 -11.88
CA LEU A 328 -3.83 18.02 -12.49
C LEU A 328 -3.72 17.85 -14.01
N VAL A 329 -2.88 18.67 -14.66
CA VAL A 329 -2.70 18.58 -16.12
C VAL A 329 -2.13 17.21 -16.50
N PHE A 330 -1.06 16.77 -15.85
CA PHE A 330 -0.43 15.47 -16.12
C PHE A 330 -1.43 14.33 -15.95
N SER A 331 -2.10 14.24 -14.79
CA SER A 331 -3.01 13.13 -14.51
C SER A 331 -4.28 13.17 -15.37
N THR A 332 -4.76 14.36 -15.79
CA THR A 332 -5.89 14.47 -16.71
C THR A 332 -5.51 14.00 -18.10
N VAL A 333 -4.35 14.41 -18.63
CA VAL A 333 -3.86 13.94 -19.93
C VAL A 333 -3.69 12.43 -19.92
N VAL A 334 -3.02 11.89 -18.88
CA VAL A 334 -2.82 10.44 -18.74
C VAL A 334 -4.16 9.72 -18.59
N ALA A 335 -5.08 10.23 -17.77
CA ALA A 335 -6.41 9.64 -17.61
C ALA A 335 -7.18 9.57 -18.94
N THR A 336 -7.14 10.66 -19.72
CA THR A 336 -7.79 10.72 -21.05
C THR A 336 -7.19 9.70 -22.01
N LEU A 337 -5.86 9.64 -22.10
CA LEU A 337 -5.18 8.66 -22.97
C LEU A 337 -5.48 7.22 -22.55
N LEU A 338 -5.39 6.93 -21.23
CA LEU A 338 -5.70 5.60 -20.71
C LEU A 338 -7.17 5.23 -20.94
N ALA A 339 -8.10 6.17 -20.82
CA ALA A 339 -9.52 5.93 -21.05
C ALA A 339 -9.82 5.67 -22.52
N LEU A 340 -9.22 6.44 -23.45
CA LEU A 340 -9.40 6.28 -24.88
C LEU A 340 -8.87 4.92 -25.38
N PHE A 341 -7.73 4.49 -24.89
CA PHE A 341 -7.08 3.24 -25.28
C PHE A 341 -7.28 2.11 -24.27
N ALA A 342 -8.26 2.22 -23.37
CA ALA A 342 -8.45 1.27 -22.26
C ALA A 342 -8.59 -0.17 -22.74
N LYS A 343 -9.45 -0.41 -23.73
CA LYS A 343 -9.70 -1.76 -24.30
C LYS A 343 -8.45 -2.32 -24.96
N ASP A 344 -7.77 -1.52 -25.77
CA ASP A 344 -6.56 -1.92 -26.49
C ASP A 344 -5.40 -2.21 -25.52
N LEU A 345 -5.24 -1.39 -24.49
CA LEU A 345 -4.21 -1.58 -23.47
C LEU A 345 -4.46 -2.85 -22.65
N ILE A 346 -5.69 -3.07 -22.20
CA ILE A 346 -6.05 -4.30 -21.48
C ILE A 346 -5.83 -5.51 -22.38
N ALA A 347 -6.26 -5.44 -23.64
CA ALA A 347 -6.08 -6.52 -24.59
C ALA A 347 -4.60 -6.80 -24.86
N LEU A 348 -3.80 -5.78 -25.11
CA LEU A 348 -2.36 -5.89 -25.37
C LEU A 348 -1.61 -6.55 -24.21
N VAL A 349 -1.99 -6.20 -22.97
CA VAL A 349 -1.26 -6.64 -21.78
C VAL A 349 -1.70 -8.03 -21.32
N PHE A 350 -3.01 -8.29 -21.26
CA PHE A 350 -3.54 -9.45 -20.57
C PHE A 350 -4.08 -10.55 -21.48
N VAL A 351 -4.56 -10.24 -22.69
CA VAL A 351 -5.15 -11.25 -23.58
C VAL A 351 -4.17 -12.39 -23.84
N GLY A 352 -4.65 -13.59 -23.62
CA GLY A 352 -3.91 -14.85 -23.79
C GLY A 352 -4.17 -15.81 -22.63
N GLY A 353 -4.01 -17.10 -22.91
CA GLY A 353 -4.36 -18.14 -21.94
C GLY A 353 -5.84 -18.08 -21.56
N ALA A 354 -6.11 -17.98 -20.27
CA ALA A 354 -7.48 -17.91 -19.73
C ALA A 354 -8.12 -16.51 -19.85
N PHE A 355 -7.35 -15.45 -20.20
CA PHE A 355 -7.90 -14.10 -20.33
C PHE A 355 -8.41 -13.87 -21.74
N SER A 356 -9.73 -13.93 -21.93
CA SER A 356 -10.39 -13.81 -23.23
C SER A 356 -10.46 -12.36 -23.74
N VAL A 357 -10.71 -12.20 -25.04
CA VAL A 357 -10.97 -10.88 -25.65
C VAL A 357 -12.22 -10.23 -25.05
N GLN A 358 -13.27 -11.01 -24.77
CA GLN A 358 -14.49 -10.51 -24.13
C GLN A 358 -14.20 -9.99 -22.72
N ALA A 359 -13.35 -10.70 -21.96
CA ALA A 359 -12.89 -10.23 -20.65
C ALA A 359 -12.11 -8.91 -20.77
N ALA A 360 -11.30 -8.75 -21.83
CA ALA A 360 -10.58 -7.51 -22.09
C ALA A 360 -11.52 -6.34 -22.41
N GLU A 361 -12.56 -6.55 -23.19
CA GLU A 361 -13.56 -5.53 -23.49
C GLU A 361 -14.27 -5.05 -22.22
N LYS A 362 -14.83 -5.98 -21.40
CA LYS A 362 -15.49 -5.64 -20.13
C LYS A 362 -14.53 -4.91 -19.17
N THR A 363 -13.32 -5.42 -19.03
CA THR A 363 -12.31 -4.81 -18.16
C THR A 363 -11.90 -3.42 -18.66
N GLY A 364 -11.79 -3.24 -19.97
CA GLY A 364 -11.48 -1.96 -20.61
C GLY A 364 -12.60 -0.93 -20.43
N GLU A 365 -13.87 -1.34 -20.48
CA GLU A 365 -15.00 -0.46 -20.18
C GLU A 365 -14.97 0.03 -18.72
N ILE A 366 -14.72 -0.84 -17.77
CA ILE A 366 -14.54 -0.48 -16.37
C ILE A 366 -13.36 0.48 -16.22
N MET A 367 -12.21 0.17 -16.85
CA MET A 367 -11.01 0.98 -16.80
C MET A 367 -11.24 2.38 -17.36
N SER A 368 -11.97 2.50 -18.46
CA SER A 368 -12.22 3.81 -19.12
C SER A 368 -12.93 4.79 -18.18
N VAL A 369 -13.90 4.29 -17.38
CA VAL A 369 -14.59 5.11 -16.37
C VAL A 369 -13.68 5.37 -15.17
N LEU A 370 -13.00 4.34 -14.65
CA LEU A 370 -12.13 4.48 -13.48
C LEU A 370 -11.00 5.48 -13.71
N CYS A 371 -10.49 5.63 -14.93
CA CYS A 371 -9.44 6.59 -15.28
C CYS A 371 -9.80 8.03 -14.90
N ALA A 372 -11.08 8.40 -14.89
CA ALA A 372 -11.54 9.70 -14.42
C ALA A 372 -11.22 9.96 -12.93
N SER A 373 -10.89 8.93 -12.14
CA SER A 373 -10.45 9.09 -10.75
C SER A 373 -8.99 9.53 -10.61
N LEU A 374 -8.14 9.36 -11.63
CA LEU A 374 -6.69 9.64 -11.56
C LEU A 374 -6.35 11.07 -11.13
N PRO A 375 -6.97 12.13 -11.70
CA PRO A 375 -6.73 13.50 -11.25
C PRO A 375 -7.07 13.69 -9.77
N PHE A 376 -8.19 13.11 -9.32
CA PHE A 376 -8.60 13.19 -7.93
C PHE A 376 -7.62 12.47 -7.01
N ILE A 377 -7.15 11.28 -7.38
CA ILE A 377 -6.16 10.52 -6.60
C ILE A 377 -4.85 11.29 -6.51
N ALA A 378 -4.34 11.84 -7.62
CA ALA A 378 -3.09 12.60 -7.65
C ALA A 378 -3.16 13.85 -6.75
N ILE A 379 -4.25 14.61 -6.83
CA ILE A 379 -4.47 15.81 -6.02
C ILE A 379 -4.72 15.45 -4.55
N THR A 380 -5.46 14.36 -4.27
CA THR A 380 -5.62 13.86 -2.89
C THR A 380 -4.27 13.54 -2.25
N ARG A 381 -3.35 12.90 -2.97
CA ARG A 381 -1.99 12.61 -2.45
C ARG A 381 -1.21 13.88 -2.15
N LEU A 382 -1.23 14.87 -3.03
CA LEU A 382 -0.60 16.17 -2.78
C LEU A 382 -1.22 16.88 -1.56
N ALA A 383 -2.56 16.90 -1.46
CA ALA A 383 -3.27 17.50 -0.32
C ALA A 383 -2.92 16.81 1.01
N MET A 384 -2.79 15.47 1.03
CA MET A 384 -2.34 14.74 2.20
C MET A 384 -0.93 15.15 2.65
N TYR A 385 0.02 15.26 1.73
CA TYR A 385 1.38 15.72 2.06
C TYR A 385 1.38 17.18 2.56
N ALA A 386 0.54 18.05 2.00
CA ALA A 386 0.38 19.41 2.48
C ALA A 386 -0.23 19.47 3.89
N LEU A 387 -1.26 18.67 4.18
CA LEU A 387 -1.85 18.55 5.52
C LEU A 387 -0.85 18.01 6.54
N TYR A 388 -0.08 16.99 6.18
CA TYR A 388 0.99 16.48 7.04
C TYR A 388 2.08 17.51 7.31
N SER A 389 2.38 18.38 6.33
CA SER A 389 3.34 19.47 6.50
C SER A 389 2.92 20.51 7.55
N ILE A 390 1.62 20.67 7.78
CA ILE A 390 1.05 21.54 8.82
C ILE A 390 0.60 20.76 10.08
N ALA A 391 1.08 19.51 10.22
CA ALA A 391 0.77 18.59 11.32
C ALA A 391 -0.73 18.25 11.48
N ASP A 392 -1.53 18.35 10.42
CA ASP A 392 -2.92 17.90 10.40
C ASP A 392 -3.00 16.45 9.89
N TYR A 393 -3.09 15.51 10.82
CA TYR A 393 -3.23 14.07 10.54
C TYR A 393 -4.68 13.60 10.57
N VAL A 394 -5.60 14.42 11.07
CA VAL A 394 -7.02 14.07 11.24
C VAL A 394 -7.79 14.24 9.96
N THR A 395 -7.57 15.34 9.25
CA THR A 395 -8.28 15.64 7.99
C THR A 395 -8.13 14.52 6.93
N PRO A 396 -6.95 13.94 6.69
CA PRO A 396 -6.82 12.78 5.80
C PRO A 396 -7.70 11.58 6.20
N VAL A 397 -7.81 11.30 7.50
CA VAL A 397 -8.63 10.18 8.02
C VAL A 397 -10.12 10.45 7.79
N ILE A 398 -10.60 11.67 8.11
CA ILE A 398 -11.99 12.06 7.83
C ILE A 398 -12.27 12.02 6.32
N GLY A 399 -11.32 12.46 5.49
CA GLY A 399 -11.46 12.38 4.04
C GLY A 399 -11.59 10.94 3.52
N ASN A 400 -10.94 9.97 4.16
CA ASN A 400 -11.13 8.54 3.84
C ASN A 400 -12.54 8.07 4.27
N LEU A 401 -13.05 8.53 5.42
CA LEU A 401 -14.42 8.26 5.84
C LEU A 401 -15.44 8.84 4.84
N VAL A 402 -15.22 10.06 4.37
CA VAL A 402 -16.03 10.68 3.30
C VAL A 402 -16.05 9.79 2.06
N SER A 403 -14.91 9.23 1.64
CA SER A 403 -14.86 8.32 0.50
C SER A 403 -15.75 7.09 0.71
N VAL A 404 -15.71 6.48 1.91
CA VAL A 404 -16.53 5.31 2.24
C VAL A 404 -18.02 5.64 2.17
N VAL A 405 -18.41 6.72 2.85
CA VAL A 405 -19.83 7.14 2.92
C VAL A 405 -20.37 7.46 1.53
N VAL A 406 -19.62 8.25 0.74
CA VAL A 406 -20.04 8.62 -0.62
C VAL A 406 -20.08 7.41 -1.54
N LEU A 407 -19.11 6.50 -1.45
CA LEU A 407 -19.12 5.26 -2.22
C LEU A 407 -20.39 4.45 -1.95
N LEU A 408 -20.68 4.17 -0.68
CA LEU A 408 -21.84 3.36 -0.29
C LEU A 408 -23.17 4.02 -0.66
N ALA A 409 -23.29 5.34 -0.41
CA ALA A 409 -24.50 6.08 -0.75
C ALA A 409 -24.74 6.14 -2.27
N LEU A 410 -23.71 6.45 -3.06
CA LEU A 410 -23.83 6.49 -4.51
C LEU A 410 -23.98 5.11 -5.12
N ALA A 411 -23.31 4.10 -4.61
CA ALA A 411 -23.52 2.74 -5.08
C ALA A 411 -24.96 2.28 -4.86
N TRP A 412 -25.56 2.60 -3.72
CA TRP A 412 -26.97 2.28 -3.46
C TRP A 412 -27.93 2.97 -4.44
N LEU A 413 -27.61 4.20 -4.89
CA LEU A 413 -28.46 4.99 -5.81
C LEU A 413 -28.20 4.65 -7.29
N VAL A 414 -26.92 4.49 -7.67
CA VAL A 414 -26.48 4.47 -9.08
C VAL A 414 -26.33 3.04 -9.61
N VAL A 415 -25.92 2.12 -8.77
CA VAL A 415 -25.71 0.71 -9.18
C VAL A 415 -26.99 0.02 -9.68
N PRO A 416 -28.18 0.20 -9.06
CA PRO A 416 -29.40 -0.41 -9.57
C PRO A 416 -29.78 0.03 -10.99
N VAL A 417 -29.34 1.21 -11.40
CA VAL A 417 -29.69 1.80 -12.72
C VAL A 417 -28.60 1.49 -13.76
N TYR A 418 -27.30 1.61 -13.39
CA TYR A 418 -26.18 1.56 -14.32
C TYR A 418 -25.27 0.33 -14.13
N GLY A 419 -25.62 -0.57 -13.21
CA GLY A 419 -24.88 -1.81 -12.99
C GLY A 419 -23.39 -1.58 -12.64
N VAL A 420 -22.53 -2.37 -13.27
CA VAL A 420 -21.07 -2.35 -13.05
C VAL A 420 -20.45 -0.97 -13.35
N ILE A 421 -20.92 -0.29 -14.38
CA ILE A 421 -20.45 1.07 -14.73
C ILE A 421 -20.89 2.08 -13.67
N GLY A 422 -22.07 1.88 -13.07
CA GLY A 422 -22.53 2.66 -11.93
C GLY A 422 -21.62 2.54 -10.72
N LEU A 423 -21.09 1.34 -10.45
CA LEU A 423 -20.08 1.14 -9.40
C LEU A 423 -18.77 1.88 -9.74
N ALA A 424 -18.27 1.78 -10.97
CA ALA A 424 -17.08 2.51 -11.40
C ALA A 424 -17.26 4.03 -11.26
N ALA A 425 -18.41 4.57 -11.66
CA ALA A 425 -18.75 5.98 -11.50
C ALA A 425 -18.85 6.40 -10.02
N SER A 426 -19.39 5.55 -9.16
CA SER A 426 -19.46 5.78 -7.71
C SER A 426 -18.06 5.87 -7.07
N ILE A 427 -17.11 5.05 -7.53
CA ILE A 427 -15.70 5.10 -7.12
C ILE A 427 -15.05 6.43 -7.51
N VAL A 428 -15.28 6.88 -8.74
CA VAL A 428 -14.79 8.19 -9.24
C VAL A 428 -15.35 9.33 -8.40
N ALA A 429 -16.66 9.33 -8.18
CA ALA A 429 -17.33 10.37 -7.40
C ALA A 429 -16.89 10.38 -5.93
N ALA A 430 -16.69 9.21 -5.31
CA ALA A 430 -16.16 9.09 -3.96
C ALA A 430 -14.73 9.64 -3.86
N SER A 431 -13.88 9.38 -4.87
CA SER A 431 -12.53 9.95 -4.95
C SER A 431 -12.57 11.46 -5.10
N GLY A 432 -13.49 11.98 -5.92
CA GLY A 432 -13.72 13.42 -6.10
C GLY A 432 -14.19 14.10 -4.81
N ALA A 433 -15.18 13.53 -4.12
CA ALA A 433 -15.70 14.06 -2.86
C ALA A 433 -14.63 14.12 -1.76
N ALA A 434 -13.84 13.06 -1.61
CA ALA A 434 -12.73 13.05 -0.66
C ALA A 434 -11.65 14.09 -0.99
N THR A 435 -11.37 14.28 -2.28
CA THR A 435 -10.42 15.29 -2.75
C THR A 435 -10.92 16.68 -2.41
N LEU A 436 -12.17 16.99 -2.76
CA LEU A 436 -12.80 18.29 -2.48
C LEU A 436 -12.83 18.59 -0.97
N PHE A 437 -13.20 17.59 -0.16
CA PHE A 437 -13.17 17.74 1.30
C PHE A 437 -11.76 18.07 1.81
N LYS A 438 -10.76 17.31 1.44
CA LYS A 438 -9.37 17.53 1.89
C LYS A 438 -8.83 18.89 1.43
N LEU A 439 -9.15 19.31 0.19
CA LEU A 439 -8.75 20.60 -0.33
C LEU A 439 -9.46 21.75 0.39
N SER A 440 -10.77 21.66 0.65
CA SER A 440 -11.51 22.70 1.34
C SER A 440 -10.98 22.95 2.75
N VAL A 441 -10.71 21.86 3.50
CA VAL A 441 -10.10 21.97 4.84
C VAL A 441 -8.67 22.50 4.75
N LEU A 442 -7.86 22.04 3.79
CA LEU A 442 -6.51 22.56 3.59
C LEU A 442 -6.51 24.06 3.31
N VAL A 443 -7.37 24.53 2.40
CA VAL A 443 -7.51 25.98 2.09
C VAL A 443 -7.95 26.75 3.32
N TRP A 444 -8.93 26.24 4.08
CA TRP A 444 -9.36 26.86 5.32
C TRP A 444 -8.21 26.97 6.34
N ARG A 445 -7.49 25.89 6.58
CA ARG A 445 -6.31 25.87 7.49
C ARG A 445 -5.23 26.85 7.04
N LEU A 446 -4.98 26.94 5.74
CA LEU A 446 -3.97 27.86 5.19
C LEU A 446 -4.43 29.34 5.22
N ARG A 447 -5.70 29.63 5.34
CA ARG A 447 -6.24 31.00 5.48
C ARG A 447 -6.37 31.45 6.94
N CYS A 448 -6.83 30.56 7.81
CA CYS A 448 -7.22 30.91 9.19
C CYS A 448 -6.15 30.63 10.26
N GLY A 449 -5.10 29.94 9.96
CA GLY A 449 -3.98 29.67 10.84
C GLY A 449 -2.69 30.34 10.35
#